data_b8a0dc7bd87393c6201125a635a3c039
#
_entry.id   b8a0dc7bd87393c6201125a635a3c039
#
_cell.length_a   1.000
_cell.length_b   1.000
_cell.length_c   1.000
_cell.angle_alpha   90.00
_cell.angle_beta   90.00
_cell.angle_gamma   90.00
#
_symmetry.space_group_name_H-M   'P 1'
#
loop_
_entity.id
_entity.type
_entity.pdbx_description
1 polymer ?
#
loop_
_entity_poly.entity_id
_entity_poly.type
_entity_poly.pdbx_seq_one_letter_code
_entity_poly.pdbx_strand_id
1 'polypeptide(L)'
;NSYSNVDIRSLDSVIAVFKKFNPHTVINCSGVTKQLASVDASVDTIMVNSLFPHQLASVCAEYNSRLVQLSTDCIYSGAKGLYKEEDVSDALDLYGRSKFLGEVNLDNVITLRKSTIGLELGSNHGLIEWFLKQRSTVNGYTKAIYSGFTSVVLAEIVEKIIVEQKSLSGIWNLASSPISKFDLLNNLVDRLDKFEIEIVPDDKININRSLDPGKFKEVTGFISPSWDNMLDQLA
;
A
#
# COMPACT_ATOMS: atom_id res chain seq x y z
N ASN A 1 -0.02 -7.09 23.11
CA ASN A 1 -0.42 -8.50 23.00
C ASN A 1 -0.46 -8.86 21.51
N SER A 2 0.58 -9.51 21.00
CA SER A 2 0.58 -10.03 19.63
C SER A 2 -0.12 -11.39 19.57
N TYR A 3 -1.09 -11.53 18.65
CA TYR A 3 -1.73 -12.80 18.33
C TYR A 3 -1.06 -13.33 17.07
N SER A 4 -0.03 -14.19 17.24
CA SER A 4 0.84 -14.63 16.14
C SER A 4 0.29 -15.81 15.31
N ASN A 5 -0.89 -16.37 15.66
CA ASN A 5 -1.38 -17.63 15.08
C ASN A 5 -2.80 -17.51 14.50
N VAL A 6 -3.12 -16.42 13.81
CA VAL A 6 -4.38 -16.29 13.07
C VAL A 6 -4.16 -16.73 11.63
N ASP A 7 -4.77 -17.83 11.23
CA ASP A 7 -4.82 -18.21 9.82
C ASP A 7 -5.97 -17.48 9.13
N ILE A 8 -5.65 -16.49 8.30
CA ILE A 8 -6.64 -15.68 7.56
C ILE A 8 -7.39 -16.48 6.49
N ARG A 9 -6.91 -17.68 6.14
CA ARG A 9 -7.60 -18.61 5.22
C ARG A 9 -8.72 -19.38 5.93
N SER A 10 -8.73 -19.37 7.26
CA SER A 10 -9.77 -19.95 8.11
C SER A 10 -10.62 -18.85 8.74
N LEU A 11 -11.86 -18.70 8.26
CA LEU A 11 -12.79 -17.69 8.80
C LEU A 11 -13.07 -17.92 10.28
N ASP A 12 -13.12 -19.17 10.73
CA ASP A 12 -13.30 -19.51 12.16
C ASP A 12 -12.15 -18.98 13.01
N SER A 13 -10.92 -19.04 12.51
CA SER A 13 -9.73 -18.47 13.16
C SER A 13 -9.87 -16.96 13.33
N VAL A 14 -10.36 -16.26 12.31
CA VAL A 14 -10.62 -14.82 12.34
C VAL A 14 -11.75 -14.47 13.32
N ILE A 15 -12.88 -15.19 13.25
CA ILE A 15 -14.03 -15.00 14.14
C ILE A 15 -13.66 -15.22 15.61
N ALA A 16 -12.78 -16.19 15.91
CA ALA A 16 -12.29 -16.41 17.28
C ALA A 16 -11.56 -15.17 17.84
N VAL A 17 -10.83 -14.43 17.00
CA VAL A 17 -10.18 -13.17 17.39
C VAL A 17 -11.22 -12.08 17.69
N PHE A 18 -12.25 -11.95 16.83
CA PHE A 18 -13.33 -10.98 17.06
C PHE A 18 -14.08 -11.27 18.38
N LYS A 19 -14.44 -12.53 18.65
CA LYS A 19 -15.07 -12.95 19.90
C LYS A 19 -14.22 -12.62 21.12
N LYS A 20 -12.90 -12.72 20.99
CA LYS A 20 -11.98 -12.48 22.11
C LYS A 20 -11.72 -11.01 22.37
N PHE A 21 -11.53 -10.19 21.33
CA PHE A 21 -11.06 -8.81 21.46
C PHE A 21 -12.16 -7.76 21.25
N ASN A 22 -13.25 -8.12 20.59
CA ASN A 22 -14.35 -7.23 20.21
C ASN A 22 -13.84 -5.87 19.65
N PRO A 23 -13.06 -5.87 18.55
CA PRO A 23 -12.38 -4.69 18.06
C PRO A 23 -13.38 -3.66 17.51
N HIS A 24 -13.17 -2.38 17.78
CA HIS A 24 -13.94 -1.31 17.14
C HIS A 24 -13.52 -1.07 15.69
N THR A 25 -12.23 -1.25 15.40
CA THR A 25 -11.65 -1.07 14.08
C THR A 25 -10.63 -2.16 13.78
N VAL A 26 -10.66 -2.68 12.58
CA VAL A 26 -9.70 -3.66 12.07
C VAL A 26 -8.96 -3.06 10.89
N ILE A 27 -7.63 -3.19 10.87
CA ILE A 27 -6.79 -2.77 9.75
C ILE A 27 -6.32 -4.03 9.04
N ASN A 28 -6.71 -4.22 7.78
CA ASN A 28 -6.23 -5.33 6.97
C ASN A 28 -4.93 -4.94 6.24
N CYS A 29 -3.82 -5.38 6.80
CA CYS A 29 -2.49 -5.26 6.19
C CYS A 29 -2.05 -6.55 5.48
N SER A 30 -2.89 -7.61 5.46
CA SER A 30 -2.53 -8.85 4.82
C SER A 30 -2.51 -8.72 3.30
N GLY A 31 -1.60 -9.44 2.67
CA GLY A 31 -1.50 -9.48 1.22
C GLY A 31 -0.32 -10.33 0.74
N VAL A 32 -0.57 -11.08 -0.31
CA VAL A 32 0.51 -11.76 -1.06
C VAL A 32 1.06 -10.75 -2.06
N THR A 33 2.34 -10.41 -1.90
CA THR A 33 3.00 -9.41 -2.75
C THR A 33 3.48 -10.00 -4.07
N LYS A 34 3.78 -9.13 -5.04
CA LYS A 34 4.22 -9.52 -6.40
C LYS A 34 5.48 -10.40 -6.41
N GLN A 35 6.37 -10.22 -5.43
CA GLN A 35 7.62 -10.96 -5.33
C GLN A 35 7.45 -12.41 -4.86
N LEU A 36 6.32 -12.75 -4.25
CA LEU A 36 6.01 -14.08 -3.73
C LEU A 36 5.23 -14.96 -4.72
N ALA A 37 4.94 -14.48 -5.91
CA ALA A 37 4.10 -15.15 -6.89
C ALA A 37 4.85 -16.29 -7.61
N SER A 38 4.89 -17.49 -7.00
CA SER A 38 5.06 -18.76 -7.72
C SER A 38 3.70 -19.21 -8.31
N VAL A 39 3.72 -20.14 -9.28
CA VAL A 39 2.49 -20.66 -9.89
C VAL A 39 1.57 -21.32 -8.85
N ASP A 40 2.14 -21.95 -7.82
CA ASP A 40 1.42 -22.55 -6.69
C ASP A 40 0.81 -21.51 -5.75
N ALA A 41 1.33 -20.26 -5.77
CA ALA A 41 0.81 -19.15 -4.98
C ALA A 41 -0.44 -18.49 -5.58
N SER A 42 -0.93 -18.91 -6.76
CA SER A 42 -2.11 -18.26 -7.39
C SER A 42 -3.37 -18.42 -6.57
N VAL A 43 -3.60 -19.60 -5.98
CA VAL A 43 -4.75 -19.86 -5.11
C VAL A 43 -4.65 -19.01 -3.84
N ASP A 44 -3.50 -19.03 -3.17
CA ASP A 44 -3.26 -18.23 -1.97
C ASP A 44 -3.36 -16.73 -2.28
N THR A 45 -2.87 -16.29 -3.44
CA THR A 45 -3.00 -14.89 -3.88
C THR A 45 -4.46 -14.48 -4.02
N ILE A 46 -5.30 -15.30 -4.67
CA ILE A 46 -6.71 -15.01 -4.84
C ILE A 46 -7.44 -15.07 -3.48
N MET A 47 -7.16 -16.08 -2.67
CA MET A 47 -7.75 -16.20 -1.34
C MET A 47 -7.45 -14.98 -0.46
N VAL A 48 -6.18 -14.60 -0.35
CA VAL A 48 -5.72 -13.53 0.55
C VAL A 48 -6.01 -12.14 -0.01
N ASN A 49 -5.75 -11.91 -1.30
CA ASN A 49 -5.87 -10.57 -1.87
C ASN A 49 -7.29 -10.23 -2.33
N SER A 50 -8.09 -11.23 -2.73
CA SER A 50 -9.42 -11.02 -3.32
C SER A 50 -10.53 -11.44 -2.36
N LEU A 51 -10.58 -12.71 -1.94
CA LEU A 51 -11.70 -13.24 -1.18
C LEU A 51 -11.72 -12.77 0.28
N PHE A 52 -10.57 -12.85 0.95
CA PHE A 52 -10.45 -12.54 2.38
C PHE A 52 -10.91 -11.12 2.75
N PRO A 53 -10.59 -10.03 2.00
CA PRO A 53 -11.11 -8.70 2.31
C PRO A 53 -12.64 -8.63 2.40
N HIS A 54 -13.36 -9.31 1.51
CA HIS A 54 -14.83 -9.35 1.54
C HIS A 54 -15.37 -10.16 2.72
N GLN A 55 -14.74 -11.30 3.02
CA GLN A 55 -15.08 -12.11 4.20
C GLN A 55 -14.84 -11.31 5.49
N LEU A 56 -13.69 -10.63 5.59
CA LEU A 56 -13.36 -9.79 6.73
C LEU A 56 -14.35 -8.63 6.89
N ALA A 57 -14.76 -8.00 5.79
CA ALA A 57 -15.77 -6.94 5.81
C ALA A 57 -17.11 -7.44 6.34
N SER A 58 -17.53 -8.66 5.96
CA SER A 58 -18.75 -9.29 6.48
C SER A 58 -18.65 -9.57 7.97
N VAL A 59 -17.51 -10.10 8.44
CA VAL A 59 -17.26 -10.31 9.88
C VAL A 59 -17.25 -8.97 10.64
N CYS A 60 -16.60 -7.94 10.08
CA CYS A 60 -16.61 -6.60 10.68
C CYS A 60 -18.05 -6.07 10.83
N ALA A 61 -18.91 -6.25 9.82
CA ALA A 61 -20.30 -5.82 9.88
C ALA A 61 -21.09 -6.57 10.98
N GLU A 62 -20.91 -7.90 11.10
CA GLU A 62 -21.55 -8.72 12.12
C GLU A 62 -21.19 -8.28 13.55
N TYR A 63 -19.93 -7.86 13.76
CA TYR A 63 -19.42 -7.42 15.06
C TYR A 63 -19.47 -5.90 15.27
N ASN A 64 -20.16 -5.14 14.40
CA ASN A 64 -20.21 -3.67 14.42
C ASN A 64 -18.82 -3.01 14.44
N SER A 65 -17.86 -3.62 13.76
CA SER A 65 -16.50 -3.12 13.58
C SER A 65 -16.36 -2.36 12.28
N ARG A 66 -15.45 -1.40 12.24
CA ARG A 66 -15.02 -0.73 11.01
C ARG A 66 -13.83 -1.46 10.42
N LEU A 67 -13.76 -1.56 9.09
CA LEU A 67 -12.61 -2.10 8.37
C LEU A 67 -11.85 -0.99 7.65
N VAL A 68 -10.53 -0.93 7.84
CA VAL A 68 -9.59 -0.20 7.00
C VAL A 68 -8.88 -1.22 6.10
N GLN A 69 -9.24 -1.23 4.82
CA GLN A 69 -8.67 -2.13 3.81
C GLN A 69 -7.56 -1.44 3.04
N LEU A 70 -6.35 -2.00 3.06
CA LEU A 70 -5.24 -1.48 2.27
C LEU A 70 -5.22 -2.11 0.87
N SER A 71 -5.43 -1.27 -0.15
CA SER A 71 -5.27 -1.59 -1.56
C SER A 71 -3.95 -1.02 -2.11
N THR A 72 -3.79 -0.92 -3.42
CA THR A 72 -2.54 -0.57 -4.08
C THR A 72 -2.78 0.25 -5.36
N ASP A 73 -1.81 1.06 -5.75
CA ASP A 73 -1.71 1.70 -7.07
C ASP A 73 -1.45 0.69 -8.21
N CYS A 74 -0.96 -0.52 -7.87
CA CYS A 74 -0.69 -1.58 -8.84
C CYS A 74 -1.95 -2.17 -9.48
N ILE A 75 -3.15 -1.75 -9.09
CA ILE A 75 -4.39 -2.03 -9.82
C ILE A 75 -4.41 -1.35 -11.19
N TYR A 76 -3.50 -0.42 -11.43
CA TYR A 76 -3.34 0.29 -12.68
C TYR A 76 -2.07 -0.14 -13.44
N SER A 77 -2.15 -0.14 -14.76
CA SER A 77 -1.00 -0.45 -15.63
C SER A 77 0.12 0.58 -15.52
N GLY A 78 -0.22 1.83 -15.26
CA GLY A 78 0.70 2.95 -15.26
C GLY A 78 0.83 3.66 -16.62
N ALA A 79 -0.10 3.43 -17.54
CA ALA A 79 -0.10 4.09 -18.86
C ALA A 79 -0.52 5.57 -18.77
N LYS A 80 -1.36 5.94 -17.78
CA LYS A 80 -1.98 7.29 -17.69
C LYS A 80 -1.31 8.18 -16.66
N GLY A 81 -1.10 7.71 -15.43
CA GLY A 81 -0.75 8.54 -14.27
C GLY A 81 -1.90 9.37 -13.71
N LEU A 82 -1.75 9.89 -12.51
CA LEU A 82 -2.75 10.67 -11.78
C LEU A 82 -4.14 10.03 -11.85
N TYR A 83 -4.17 8.71 -11.57
CA TYR A 83 -5.41 7.95 -11.60
C TYR A 83 -6.37 8.41 -10.51
N LYS A 84 -7.65 8.57 -10.89
CA LYS A 84 -8.75 8.90 -9.98
C LYS A 84 -9.47 7.63 -9.52
N GLU A 85 -10.33 7.76 -8.50
CA GLU A 85 -11.08 6.63 -7.97
C GLU A 85 -12.02 5.97 -8.99
N GLU A 86 -12.56 6.76 -9.93
CA GLU A 86 -13.45 6.30 -11.00
C GLU A 86 -12.73 5.69 -12.20
N ASP A 87 -11.41 5.80 -12.29
CA ASP A 87 -10.65 5.19 -13.38
C ASP A 87 -10.72 3.66 -13.32
N VAL A 88 -10.90 3.04 -14.47
CA VAL A 88 -11.00 1.60 -14.59
C VAL A 88 -9.64 0.95 -14.30
N SER A 89 -9.64 -0.07 -13.45
CA SER A 89 -8.45 -0.90 -13.21
C SER A 89 -8.06 -1.64 -14.49
N ASP A 90 -6.81 -1.47 -14.91
CA ASP A 90 -6.25 -2.06 -16.12
C ASP A 90 -4.98 -2.88 -15.86
N ALA A 91 -4.78 -3.36 -14.63
CA ALA A 91 -3.67 -4.23 -14.28
C ALA A 91 -3.70 -5.54 -15.10
N LEU A 92 -2.53 -5.94 -15.59
CA LEU A 92 -2.37 -7.17 -16.38
C LEU A 92 -1.86 -8.35 -15.54
N ASP A 93 -1.17 -8.09 -14.45
CA ASP A 93 -0.62 -9.13 -13.58
C ASP A 93 -1.61 -9.61 -12.50
N LEU A 94 -1.36 -10.81 -11.98
CA LEU A 94 -2.22 -11.43 -10.96
C LEU A 94 -2.29 -10.60 -9.68
N TYR A 95 -1.19 -9.96 -9.27
CA TYR A 95 -1.16 -9.14 -8.06
C TYR A 95 -2.13 -7.96 -8.17
N GLY A 96 -2.00 -7.13 -9.20
CA GLY A 96 -2.87 -5.98 -9.39
C GLY A 96 -4.34 -6.38 -9.54
N ARG A 97 -4.63 -7.41 -10.34
CA ARG A 97 -5.99 -7.93 -10.52
C ARG A 97 -6.58 -8.48 -9.23
N SER A 98 -5.82 -9.26 -8.48
CA SER A 98 -6.32 -9.82 -7.21
C SER A 98 -6.55 -8.75 -6.15
N LYS A 99 -5.68 -7.73 -6.08
CA LYS A 99 -5.86 -6.60 -5.16
C LYS A 99 -7.08 -5.76 -5.54
N PHE A 100 -7.32 -5.54 -6.84
CA PHE A 100 -8.53 -4.85 -7.30
C PHE A 100 -9.81 -5.61 -6.93
N LEU A 101 -9.83 -6.94 -7.17
CA LEU A 101 -10.96 -7.78 -6.78
C LEU A 101 -11.21 -7.82 -5.27
N GLY A 102 -10.22 -7.49 -4.44
CA GLY A 102 -10.36 -7.39 -3.00
C GLY A 102 -10.68 -5.98 -2.49
N GLU A 103 -10.97 -5.03 -3.36
CA GLU A 103 -11.46 -3.72 -2.94
C GLU A 103 -12.92 -3.82 -2.50
N VAL A 104 -13.19 -3.35 -1.29
CA VAL A 104 -14.52 -3.42 -0.68
C VAL A 104 -15.11 -2.00 -0.63
N ASN A 105 -16.34 -1.85 -1.11
CA ASN A 105 -17.08 -0.59 -1.09
C ASN A 105 -18.38 -0.78 -0.29
N LEU A 106 -18.30 -0.65 1.03
CA LEU A 106 -19.42 -0.79 1.99
C LEU A 106 -19.33 0.33 3.04
N ASP A 107 -20.45 0.62 3.70
CA ASP A 107 -20.56 1.75 4.65
C ASP A 107 -19.65 1.61 5.89
N ASN A 108 -19.31 0.38 6.29
CA ASN A 108 -18.39 0.13 7.41
C ASN A 108 -16.94 -0.09 6.97
N VAL A 109 -16.61 0.13 5.69
CA VAL A 109 -15.28 -0.12 5.12
C VAL A 109 -14.74 1.14 4.48
N ILE A 110 -13.48 1.45 4.79
CA ILE A 110 -12.66 2.38 4.00
C ILE A 110 -11.56 1.60 3.29
N THR A 111 -11.56 1.63 1.96
CA THR A 111 -10.52 1.03 1.12
C THR A 111 -9.58 2.13 0.64
N LEU A 112 -8.28 1.99 0.96
CA LEU A 112 -7.25 2.97 0.64
C LEU A 112 -6.34 2.43 -0.46
N ARG A 113 -6.42 2.99 -1.66
CA ARG A 113 -5.44 2.79 -2.73
C ARG A 113 -4.22 3.62 -2.43
N LYS A 114 -3.07 2.98 -2.30
CA LYS A 114 -1.82 3.64 -1.89
C LYS A 114 -0.61 2.92 -2.44
N SER A 115 0.55 3.56 -2.39
CA SER A 115 1.86 2.92 -2.52
C SER A 115 2.66 3.14 -1.23
N THR A 116 3.60 2.25 -0.91
CA THR A 116 4.36 2.35 0.34
C THR A 116 5.80 1.92 0.12
N ILE A 117 6.70 2.64 0.75
CA ILE A 117 8.10 2.25 0.89
C ILE A 117 8.47 2.24 2.38
N GLY A 118 9.42 1.39 2.77
CA GLY A 118 9.91 1.34 4.15
C GLY A 118 10.85 0.17 4.32
N LEU A 119 11.47 0.11 5.49
CA LEU A 119 12.26 -1.04 5.92
C LEU A 119 11.33 -2.24 6.16
N GLU A 120 11.76 -3.41 5.74
CA GLU A 120 10.99 -4.65 5.87
C GLU A 120 11.39 -5.42 7.13
N LEU A 121 10.41 -5.92 7.86
CA LEU A 121 10.63 -6.80 9.00
C LEU A 121 10.66 -8.25 8.52
N GLY A 122 11.86 -8.83 8.42
CA GLY A 122 12.04 -10.26 8.12
C GLY A 122 11.98 -10.65 6.64
N SER A 123 11.92 -9.70 5.71
CA SER A 123 12.08 -9.90 4.27
C SER A 123 13.09 -8.92 3.68
N ASN A 124 13.44 -9.08 2.40
CA ASN A 124 14.47 -8.27 1.74
C ASN A 124 14.11 -7.98 0.28
N HIS A 125 12.83 -7.80 -0.01
CA HIS A 125 12.31 -7.67 -1.37
C HIS A 125 11.91 -6.23 -1.73
N GLY A 126 11.78 -5.35 -0.73
CA GLY A 126 11.40 -3.96 -0.91
C GLY A 126 12.47 -3.10 -1.57
N LEU A 127 12.06 -1.93 -2.04
CA LEU A 127 12.95 -0.99 -2.72
C LEU A 127 14.10 -0.53 -1.81
N ILE A 128 13.80 -0.22 -0.56
CA ILE A 128 14.79 0.25 0.41
C ILE A 128 15.81 -0.86 0.71
N GLU A 129 15.33 -2.08 0.99
CA GLU A 129 16.20 -3.24 1.26
C GLU A 129 17.09 -3.58 0.05
N TRP A 130 16.52 -3.50 -1.15
CA TRP A 130 17.30 -3.66 -2.38
C TRP A 130 18.38 -2.60 -2.50
N PHE A 131 18.04 -1.32 -2.26
CA PHE A 131 18.96 -0.19 -2.37
C PHE A 131 20.10 -0.28 -1.34
N LEU A 132 19.80 -0.66 -0.10
CA LEU A 132 20.79 -0.84 0.97
C LEU A 132 21.87 -1.88 0.63
N LYS A 133 21.55 -2.84 -0.23
CA LYS A 133 22.49 -3.90 -0.66
C LYS A 133 23.39 -3.48 -1.81
N GLN A 134 23.09 -2.36 -2.48
CA GLN A 134 23.90 -1.89 -3.59
C GLN A 134 25.27 -1.38 -3.09
N ARG A 135 26.30 -1.49 -3.95
CA ARG A 135 27.69 -1.10 -3.64
C ARG A 135 28.37 -0.33 -4.79
N SER A 136 27.64 -0.05 -5.85
CA SER A 136 28.16 0.59 -7.05
C SER A 136 27.07 1.34 -7.79
N THR A 137 27.29 1.69 -9.05
CA THR A 137 26.33 2.34 -9.93
C THR A 137 25.02 1.54 -10.04
N VAL A 138 23.89 2.20 -9.91
CA VAL A 138 22.55 1.64 -10.11
C VAL A 138 21.73 2.50 -11.06
N ASN A 139 20.84 1.88 -11.84
CA ASN A 139 19.93 2.61 -12.72
C ASN A 139 18.74 3.16 -11.93
N GLY A 140 18.51 4.45 -12.03
CA GLY A 140 17.30 5.13 -11.53
C GLY A 140 16.32 5.41 -12.67
N TYR A 141 15.13 4.82 -12.63
CA TYR A 141 14.15 5.01 -13.70
C TYR A 141 13.48 6.38 -13.61
N THR A 142 13.76 7.25 -14.60
CA THR A 142 13.26 8.63 -14.65
C THR A 142 11.77 8.71 -14.99
N LYS A 143 11.21 7.68 -15.65
CA LYS A 143 9.81 7.61 -16.07
C LYS A 143 9.00 6.55 -15.31
N ALA A 144 9.57 5.96 -14.26
CA ALA A 144 8.83 5.11 -13.32
C ALA A 144 8.34 5.97 -12.15
N ILE A 145 7.11 6.47 -12.27
CA ILE A 145 6.51 7.45 -11.36
C ILE A 145 5.50 6.78 -10.44
N TYR A 146 5.49 7.16 -9.18
CA TYR A 146 4.49 6.79 -8.20
C TYR A 146 4.27 7.91 -7.17
N SER A 147 3.27 7.78 -6.28
CA SER A 147 2.87 8.80 -5.30
C SER A 147 2.56 8.15 -3.94
N GLY A 148 3.55 7.44 -3.40
CA GLY A 148 3.39 6.68 -2.16
C GLY A 148 3.78 7.44 -0.89
N PHE A 149 3.82 6.72 0.21
CA PHE A 149 4.25 7.20 1.52
C PHE A 149 5.32 6.27 2.09
N THR A 150 6.08 6.78 3.06
CA THR A 150 6.84 5.88 3.93
C THR A 150 5.89 5.10 4.85
N SER A 151 6.31 3.92 5.30
CA SER A 151 5.48 3.08 6.17
C SER A 151 5.10 3.77 7.49
N VAL A 152 5.98 4.59 8.04
CA VAL A 152 5.76 5.38 9.26
C VAL A 152 4.65 6.41 9.02
N VAL A 153 4.81 7.24 7.98
CA VAL A 153 3.81 8.27 7.63
C VAL A 153 2.47 7.65 7.27
N LEU A 154 2.46 6.51 6.54
CA LEU A 154 1.22 5.80 6.26
C LEU A 154 0.50 5.35 7.54
N ALA A 155 1.23 4.87 8.54
CA ALA A 155 0.65 4.46 9.82
C ALA A 155 0.00 5.65 10.55
N GLU A 156 0.67 6.82 10.57
CA GLU A 156 0.13 8.06 11.15
C GLU A 156 -1.14 8.52 10.42
N ILE A 157 -1.18 8.41 9.08
CA ILE A 157 -2.36 8.76 8.30
C ILE A 157 -3.52 7.81 8.62
N VAL A 158 -3.26 6.50 8.68
CA VAL A 158 -4.28 5.51 9.02
C VAL A 158 -4.82 5.75 10.43
N GLU A 159 -3.96 6.08 11.40
CA GLU A 159 -4.38 6.45 12.76
C GLU A 159 -5.33 7.67 12.74
N LYS A 160 -4.96 8.75 12.04
CA LYS A 160 -5.82 9.94 11.88
C LYS A 160 -7.17 9.59 11.23
N ILE A 161 -7.19 8.76 10.19
CA ILE A 161 -8.43 8.30 9.57
C ILE A 161 -9.32 7.56 10.57
N ILE A 162 -8.75 6.72 11.41
CA ILE A 162 -9.50 5.96 12.43
C ILE A 162 -10.08 6.89 13.49
N VAL A 163 -9.30 7.85 13.97
CA VAL A 163 -9.67 8.72 15.09
C VAL A 163 -10.58 9.87 14.64
N GLU A 164 -10.24 10.53 13.54
CA GLU A 164 -10.85 11.80 13.13
C GLU A 164 -11.91 11.63 12.03
N GLN A 165 -11.78 10.61 11.16
CA GLN A 165 -12.64 10.40 9.99
C GLN A 165 -13.55 9.17 10.16
N LYS A 166 -14.27 9.09 11.30
CA LYS A 166 -15.05 7.92 11.71
C LYS A 166 -16.15 7.50 10.74
N SER A 167 -16.73 8.46 10.01
CA SER A 167 -17.81 8.24 9.05
C SER A 167 -17.32 8.02 7.61
N LEU A 168 -16.01 8.18 7.35
CA LEU A 168 -15.47 8.02 6.00
C LEU A 168 -15.49 6.55 5.58
N SER A 169 -16.17 6.24 4.47
CA SER A 169 -16.29 4.90 3.90
C SER A 169 -16.07 4.93 2.38
N GLY A 170 -16.03 3.75 1.77
CA GLY A 170 -15.82 3.62 0.32
C GLY A 170 -14.35 3.58 -0.09
N ILE A 171 -14.08 3.83 -1.38
CA ILE A 171 -12.76 3.71 -2.00
C ILE A 171 -12.13 5.08 -2.18
N TRP A 172 -10.86 5.22 -1.75
CA TRP A 172 -10.13 6.47 -1.75
C TRP A 172 -8.69 6.31 -2.24
N ASN A 173 -8.25 7.26 -3.05
CA ASN A 173 -6.85 7.39 -3.41
C ASN A 173 -6.10 8.17 -2.32
N LEU A 174 -5.18 7.49 -1.66
CA LEU A 174 -4.29 8.08 -0.67
C LEU A 174 -2.90 8.23 -1.29
N ALA A 175 -2.52 9.46 -1.63
CA ALA A 175 -1.31 9.74 -2.38
C ALA A 175 -0.59 11.00 -1.92
N SER A 176 0.74 10.97 -2.05
CA SER A 176 1.64 12.10 -1.95
C SER A 176 1.89 12.74 -3.32
N SER A 177 2.77 13.72 -3.38
CA SER A 177 3.26 14.25 -4.65
C SER A 177 3.96 13.16 -5.45
N PRO A 178 3.72 13.06 -6.78
CA PRO A 178 4.42 12.11 -7.64
C PRO A 178 5.94 12.29 -7.57
N ILE A 179 6.67 11.16 -7.59
CA ILE A 179 8.13 11.13 -7.63
C ILE A 179 8.59 10.03 -8.58
N SER A 180 9.68 10.25 -9.31
CA SER A 180 10.33 9.20 -10.08
C SER A 180 11.18 8.29 -9.18
N LYS A 181 11.43 7.06 -9.61
CA LYS A 181 12.39 6.20 -8.90
C LYS A 181 13.80 6.77 -8.91
N PHE A 182 14.17 7.49 -9.97
CA PHE A 182 15.45 8.20 -10.07
C PHE A 182 15.58 9.23 -8.94
N ASP A 183 14.61 10.15 -8.84
CA ASP A 183 14.64 11.20 -7.81
C ASP A 183 14.56 10.62 -6.39
N LEU A 184 13.73 9.58 -6.20
CA LEU A 184 13.65 8.91 -4.92
C LEU A 184 14.98 8.29 -4.49
N LEU A 185 15.67 7.57 -5.40
CA LEU A 185 16.97 6.95 -5.07
C LEU A 185 18.03 8.01 -4.77
N ASN A 186 18.08 9.12 -5.53
CA ASN A 186 18.97 10.24 -5.21
C ASN A 186 18.70 10.81 -3.82
N ASN A 187 17.42 11.01 -3.47
CA ASN A 187 17.05 11.49 -2.13
C ASN A 187 17.41 10.51 -1.01
N LEU A 188 17.53 9.21 -1.31
CA LEU A 188 17.94 8.19 -0.33
C LEU A 188 19.44 8.06 -0.16
N VAL A 189 20.25 8.49 -1.14
CA VAL A 189 21.73 8.41 -1.06
C VAL A 189 22.23 9.08 0.20
N ASP A 190 21.86 10.34 0.39
CA ASP A 190 22.32 11.15 1.53
C ASP A 190 21.77 10.63 2.87
N ARG A 191 20.49 10.26 2.90
CA ARG A 191 19.80 9.84 4.13
C ARG A 191 20.19 8.46 4.64
N LEU A 192 20.68 7.62 3.76
CA LEU A 192 21.12 6.25 4.10
C LEU A 192 22.65 6.09 4.05
N ASP A 193 23.40 7.20 4.04
CA ASP A 193 24.87 7.22 3.98
C ASP A 193 25.44 6.35 2.85
N LYS A 194 24.79 6.40 1.68
CA LYS A 194 25.14 5.61 0.48
C LYS A 194 25.92 6.41 -0.57
N PHE A 195 26.81 7.29 -0.13
CA PHE A 195 27.57 8.21 -0.99
C PHE A 195 28.45 7.51 -2.04
N GLU A 196 28.75 6.21 -1.85
CA GLU A 196 29.49 5.40 -2.81
C GLU A 196 28.64 4.94 -4.02
N ILE A 197 27.31 5.15 -3.95
CA ILE A 197 26.39 4.71 -5.02
C ILE A 197 26.11 5.87 -5.96
N GLU A 198 26.42 5.67 -7.24
CA GLU A 198 26.02 6.58 -8.33
C GLU A 198 24.67 6.16 -8.91
N ILE A 199 23.71 7.06 -8.95
CA ILE A 199 22.40 6.83 -9.56
C ILE A 199 22.44 7.34 -11.00
N VAL A 200 22.42 6.42 -11.97
CA VAL A 200 22.42 6.75 -13.39
C VAL A 200 20.99 6.83 -13.92
N PRO A 201 20.60 7.93 -14.59
CA PRO A 201 19.27 8.05 -15.15
C PRO A 201 19.00 7.00 -16.23
N ASP A 202 17.86 6.32 -16.15
CA ASP A 202 17.41 5.32 -17.13
C ASP A 202 15.95 5.59 -17.50
N ASP A 203 15.64 5.73 -18.79
CA ASP A 203 14.31 6.02 -19.31
C ASP A 203 13.61 4.80 -19.97
N LYS A 204 14.22 3.62 -19.89
CA LYS A 204 13.68 2.38 -20.50
C LYS A 204 12.33 1.94 -19.92
N ILE A 205 12.09 2.24 -18.65
CA ILE A 205 10.82 1.91 -17.98
C ILE A 205 9.95 3.16 -17.97
N ASN A 206 8.81 3.10 -18.66
CA ASN A 206 7.82 4.17 -18.70
C ASN A 206 6.52 3.67 -18.08
N ILE A 207 6.35 3.92 -16.78
CA ILE A 207 5.20 3.51 -15.96
C ILE A 207 4.88 4.65 -15.01
N ASN A 208 3.68 5.22 -15.09
CA ASN A 208 3.23 6.24 -14.15
C ASN A 208 1.99 5.75 -13.41
N ARG A 209 2.18 5.26 -12.18
CA ARG A 209 1.12 4.80 -11.28
C ARG A 209 0.74 5.82 -10.21
N SER A 210 1.09 7.09 -10.42
CA SER A 210 0.65 8.13 -9.48
C SER A 210 -0.88 8.17 -9.40
N LEU A 211 -1.38 8.37 -8.19
CA LEU A 211 -2.80 8.52 -7.89
C LEU A 211 -3.12 10.01 -7.70
N ASP A 212 -4.32 10.41 -8.05
CA ASP A 212 -4.85 11.75 -7.75
C ASP A 212 -5.45 11.75 -6.34
N PRO A 213 -4.91 12.50 -5.37
CA PRO A 213 -5.45 12.60 -4.01
C PRO A 213 -6.56 13.64 -3.87
N GLY A 214 -7.00 14.28 -4.95
CA GLY A 214 -7.88 15.46 -4.91
C GLY A 214 -9.16 15.23 -4.14
N LYS A 215 -9.86 14.15 -4.42
CA LYS A 215 -11.12 13.78 -3.73
C LYS A 215 -10.91 13.54 -2.22
N PHE A 216 -9.86 12.81 -1.83
CA PHE A 216 -9.55 12.58 -0.42
C PHE A 216 -9.20 13.89 0.30
N LYS A 217 -8.39 14.74 -0.32
CA LYS A 217 -8.01 16.05 0.20
C LYS A 217 -9.24 16.97 0.38
N GLU A 218 -10.14 17.01 -0.60
CA GLU A 218 -11.35 17.83 -0.54
C GLU A 218 -12.24 17.45 0.65
N VAL A 219 -12.42 16.15 0.89
CA VAL A 219 -13.32 15.66 1.96
C VAL A 219 -12.69 15.71 3.34
N THR A 220 -11.37 15.44 3.46
CA THR A 220 -10.70 15.30 4.76
C THR A 220 -9.86 16.50 5.16
N GLY A 221 -9.55 17.40 4.23
CA GLY A 221 -8.55 18.46 4.44
C GLY A 221 -7.11 17.95 4.50
N PHE A 222 -6.87 16.66 4.22
CA PHE A 222 -5.53 16.07 4.31
C PHE A 222 -4.54 16.73 3.35
N ILE A 223 -3.39 17.11 3.88
CA ILE A 223 -2.25 17.61 3.12
C ILE A 223 -1.09 16.63 3.30
N SER A 224 -0.63 16.05 2.19
CA SER A 224 0.50 15.14 2.20
C SER A 224 1.78 15.85 2.64
N PRO A 225 2.61 15.23 3.51
CA PRO A 225 3.98 15.69 3.73
C PRO A 225 4.80 15.69 2.45
N SER A 226 5.86 16.50 2.40
CA SER A 226 6.85 16.43 1.32
C SER A 226 7.66 15.13 1.38
N TRP A 227 8.25 14.74 0.24
CA TRP A 227 9.14 13.57 0.22
C TRP A 227 10.31 13.72 1.19
N ASP A 228 10.89 14.92 1.31
CA ASP A 228 11.96 15.16 2.26
C ASP A 228 11.54 14.86 3.71
N ASN A 229 10.41 15.40 4.14
CA ASN A 229 9.90 15.14 5.48
C ASN A 229 9.57 13.67 5.73
N MET A 230 9.10 12.95 4.70
CA MET A 230 8.80 11.51 4.81
C MET A 230 10.06 10.66 4.89
N LEU A 231 11.07 10.99 4.10
CA LEU A 231 12.32 10.24 4.04
C LEU A 231 13.22 10.49 5.26
N ASP A 232 13.16 11.68 5.86
CA ASP A 232 13.87 11.98 7.11
C ASP A 232 13.41 11.10 8.29
N GLN A 233 12.23 10.49 8.20
CA GLN A 233 11.70 9.54 9.19
C GLN A 233 12.13 8.08 8.93
N LEU A 234 12.80 7.80 7.81
CA LEU A 234 13.31 6.46 7.49
C LEU A 234 14.73 6.20 8.00
N ALA A 235 15.48 7.25 8.30
CA ALA A 235 16.90 7.22 8.67
C ALA A 235 17.14 6.89 10.15
#